data_b6d2b1a50cc66847543c8fd203957df7
#
_entry.id   b6d2b1a50cc66847543c8fd203957df7
#
_cell.length_a   1.000
_cell.length_b   1.000
_cell.length_c   1.000
_cell.angle_alpha   90.00
_cell.angle_beta   90.00
_cell.angle_gamma   90.00
#
_symmetry.space_group_name_H-M   'P 1'
#
loop_
_entity.id
_entity.type
_entity.pdbx_description
1 polymer ?
#
loop_
_entity_poly.entity_id
_entity_poly.type
_entity_poly.pdbx_seq_one_letter_code
_entity_poly.pdbx_strand_id
1 'polypeptide(L)'
;GDLVAIEAPAFYACLQVLERLKLKAVEIPVHPRDGVDLDSLQDSLTRLPIKACWFMSSFQNPLGASMTQAKKLRLYNLLERQQIPLIEDDVYAELYYGANAPHPVKSLDRSGLVMHCSSFSKTLAPGYRVGWVAGGRYTEQINRLKLMTTISPSVPAQAAIADYLKHGGYDR
;
A
#
# COMPACT_ATOMS: atom_id res chain seq x y z
N GLY A 1 13.18 12.61 13.07
CA GLY A 1 12.81 11.47 12.22
C GLY A 1 12.52 11.91 10.81
N ASP A 2 12.64 10.98 9.88
CA ASP A 2 12.35 11.22 8.47
C ASP A 2 10.87 11.52 8.24
N LEU A 3 10.57 12.23 7.15
CA LEU A 3 9.22 12.60 6.76
C LEU A 3 8.61 11.53 5.85
N VAL A 4 7.37 11.13 6.15
CA VAL A 4 6.58 10.21 5.34
C VAL A 4 5.25 10.88 4.98
N ALA A 5 4.95 10.97 3.69
CA ALA A 5 3.66 11.47 3.24
C ALA A 5 2.58 10.39 3.44
N ILE A 6 1.48 10.78 4.07
CA ILE A 6 0.31 9.93 4.28
C ILE A 6 -0.96 10.68 3.86
N GLU A 7 -2.03 9.95 3.64
CA GLU A 7 -3.36 10.49 3.38
C GLU A 7 -3.95 11.18 4.62
N ALA A 8 -4.76 12.21 4.41
CA ALA A 8 -5.55 12.85 5.47
C ALA A 8 -7.00 13.07 5.02
N PRO A 9 -7.97 12.32 5.63
CA PRO A 9 -7.79 11.34 6.70
C PRO A 9 -7.15 10.03 6.20
N ALA A 10 -6.46 9.32 7.10
CA ALA A 10 -5.85 8.02 6.86
C ALA A 10 -6.35 6.96 7.83
N PHE A 11 -6.05 5.71 7.55
CA PHE A 11 -6.18 4.64 8.53
C PHE A 11 -5.28 4.94 9.75
N TYR A 12 -5.88 5.06 10.92
CA TYR A 12 -5.21 5.53 12.14
C TYR A 12 -3.92 4.77 12.52
N ALA A 13 -3.83 3.48 12.16
CA ALA A 13 -2.65 2.70 12.48
C ALA A 13 -1.39 3.18 11.74
N CYS A 14 -1.52 3.87 10.59
CA CYS A 14 -0.38 4.48 9.92
C CYS A 14 0.32 5.49 10.84
N LEU A 15 -0.46 6.37 11.49
CA LEU A 15 0.08 7.35 12.44
C LEU A 15 0.76 6.69 13.64
N GLN A 16 0.14 5.64 14.20
CA GLN A 16 0.72 4.90 15.32
C GLN A 16 2.04 4.22 14.96
N VAL A 17 2.14 3.68 13.74
CA VAL A 17 3.38 3.06 13.25
C VAL A 17 4.47 4.13 13.06
N LEU A 18 4.15 5.26 12.43
CA LEU A 18 5.10 6.36 12.23
C LEU A 18 5.61 6.90 13.56
N GLU A 19 4.72 7.14 14.52
CA GLU A 19 5.07 7.59 15.87
C GLU A 19 6.03 6.61 16.56
N ARG A 20 5.71 5.31 16.54
CA ARG A 20 6.56 4.28 17.15
C ARG A 20 7.94 4.20 16.51
N LEU A 21 8.03 4.44 15.21
CA LEU A 21 9.29 4.49 14.46
C LEU A 21 10.00 5.85 14.56
N LYS A 22 9.44 6.81 15.33
CA LYS A 22 9.94 8.19 15.44
C LYS A 22 10.03 8.91 14.09
N LEU A 23 9.17 8.55 13.15
CA LEU A 23 8.97 9.22 11.87
C LEU A 23 7.94 10.34 12.03
N LYS A 24 7.91 11.26 11.08
CA LYS A 24 6.96 12.38 11.06
C LYS A 24 6.03 12.25 9.87
N ALA A 25 4.73 12.36 10.11
CA ALA A 25 3.73 12.38 9.05
C ALA A 25 3.69 13.76 8.36
N VAL A 26 3.59 13.74 7.03
CA VAL A 26 3.20 14.86 6.20
C VAL A 26 1.83 14.54 5.63
N GLU A 27 0.81 15.23 6.08
CA GLU A 27 -0.56 14.98 5.71
C GLU A 27 -0.87 15.56 4.33
N ILE A 28 -1.34 14.70 3.41
CA ILE A 28 -1.77 15.07 2.07
C ILE A 28 -3.30 14.93 2.01
N PRO A 29 -4.04 15.97 1.63
CA PRO A 29 -5.50 15.93 1.57
C PRO A 29 -6.01 14.82 0.64
N VAL A 30 -7.14 14.21 1.02
CA VAL A 30 -7.84 13.19 0.23
C VAL A 30 -9.20 13.69 -0.19
N HIS A 31 -9.49 13.64 -1.48
CA HIS A 31 -10.82 13.86 -2.00
C HIS A 31 -11.64 12.56 -1.91
N PRO A 32 -12.88 12.57 -1.38
CA PRO A 32 -13.66 11.36 -1.11
C PRO A 32 -13.95 10.47 -2.33
N ARG A 33 -13.88 11.03 -3.53
CA ARG A 33 -14.10 10.30 -4.79
C ARG A 33 -12.80 9.89 -5.46
N ASP A 34 -11.85 10.82 -5.51
CA ASP A 34 -10.70 10.73 -6.42
C ASP A 34 -9.39 10.35 -5.70
N GLY A 35 -9.42 10.18 -4.37
CA GLY A 35 -8.25 9.83 -3.57
C GLY A 35 -7.31 11.02 -3.32
N VAL A 36 -6.04 10.75 -3.05
CA VAL A 36 -5.04 11.74 -2.62
C VAL A 36 -4.89 12.91 -3.61
N ASP A 37 -4.75 14.14 -3.09
CA ASP A 37 -4.50 15.33 -3.89
C ASP A 37 -3.04 15.37 -4.36
N LEU A 38 -2.85 15.16 -5.67
CA LEU A 38 -1.51 15.09 -6.26
C LEU A 38 -0.85 16.47 -6.43
N ASP A 39 -1.60 17.55 -6.46
CA ASP A 39 -1.03 18.89 -6.52
C ASP A 39 -0.46 19.27 -5.15
N SER A 40 -1.21 19.02 -4.08
CA SER A 40 -0.74 19.16 -2.70
C SER A 40 0.46 18.25 -2.39
N LEU A 41 0.46 17.02 -2.93
CA LEU A 41 1.62 16.13 -2.81
C LEU A 41 2.84 16.71 -3.51
N GLN A 42 2.70 17.16 -4.75
CA GLN A 42 3.80 17.76 -5.52
C GLN A 42 4.40 18.96 -4.81
N ASP A 43 3.57 19.85 -4.29
CA ASP A 43 4.00 21.01 -3.50
C ASP A 43 4.77 20.59 -2.24
N SER A 44 4.28 19.58 -1.54
CA SER A 44 4.92 19.05 -0.34
C SER A 44 6.28 18.41 -0.65
N LEU A 45 6.38 17.64 -1.74
CA LEU A 45 7.61 17.02 -2.21
C LEU A 45 8.66 18.06 -2.64
N THR A 46 8.22 19.22 -3.11
CA THR A 46 9.13 20.32 -3.49
C THR A 46 9.70 21.05 -2.29
N ARG A 47 8.89 21.19 -1.22
CA ARG A 47 9.24 21.98 -0.03
C ARG A 47 9.86 21.18 1.10
N LEU A 48 9.60 19.89 1.18
CA LEU A 48 9.96 19.04 2.30
C LEU A 48 10.76 17.82 1.86
N PRO A 49 11.76 17.38 2.64
CA PRO A 49 12.59 16.22 2.34
C PRO A 49 11.83 14.91 2.65
N ILE A 50 10.69 14.68 2.01
CA ILE A 50 9.89 13.47 2.17
C ILE A 50 10.68 12.26 1.67
N LYS A 51 10.71 11.20 2.48
CA LYS A 51 11.50 9.98 2.22
C LYS A 51 10.68 8.81 1.69
N ALA A 52 9.38 8.82 1.93
CA ALA A 52 8.45 7.79 1.44
C ALA A 52 7.03 8.34 1.40
N CYS A 53 6.17 7.70 0.62
CA CYS A 53 4.73 7.87 0.67
C CYS A 53 4.07 6.57 1.11
N TRP A 54 2.96 6.66 1.86
CA TRP A 54 2.12 5.53 2.24
C TRP A 54 0.67 5.86 1.91
N PHE A 55 0.14 5.26 0.85
CA PHE A 55 -1.19 5.55 0.33
C PHE A 55 -2.00 4.29 0.02
N MET A 56 -3.32 4.43 0.08
CA MET A 56 -4.31 3.46 -0.39
C MET A 56 -4.88 3.95 -1.72
N SER A 57 -4.38 3.43 -2.83
CA SER A 57 -4.79 3.90 -4.16
C SER A 57 -6.18 3.42 -4.59
N SER A 58 -6.73 2.39 -3.91
CA SER A 58 -8.06 1.81 -4.14
C SER A 58 -8.78 1.60 -2.82
N PHE A 59 -10.07 1.98 -2.76
CA PHE A 59 -10.95 1.81 -1.59
C PHE A 59 -10.33 2.33 -0.29
N GLN A 60 -9.83 3.54 -0.35
CA GLN A 60 -9.12 4.21 0.73
C GLN A 60 -9.90 4.19 2.06
N ASN A 61 -9.25 3.85 3.13
CA ASN A 61 -9.82 3.90 4.48
C ASN A 61 -9.43 5.23 5.17
N PRO A 62 -10.42 6.09 5.55
CA PRO A 62 -11.83 5.74 5.77
C PRO A 62 -12.81 6.17 4.67
N LEU A 63 -12.40 6.87 3.61
CA LEU A 63 -13.32 7.55 2.71
C LEU A 63 -13.87 6.67 1.57
N GLY A 64 -13.30 5.50 1.32
CA GLY A 64 -13.67 4.62 0.20
C GLY A 64 -13.22 5.14 -1.16
N ALA A 65 -12.43 6.20 -1.22
CA ALA A 65 -11.95 6.80 -2.45
C ALA A 65 -11.10 5.83 -3.28
N SER A 66 -11.21 5.92 -4.60
CA SER A 66 -10.37 5.14 -5.52
C SER A 66 -9.83 6.04 -6.62
N MET A 67 -8.52 6.00 -6.81
CA MET A 67 -7.87 6.73 -7.89
C MET A 67 -8.18 6.10 -9.25
N THR A 68 -8.41 6.94 -10.25
CA THR A 68 -8.44 6.49 -11.64
C THR A 68 -7.05 6.00 -12.08
N GLN A 69 -6.99 5.16 -13.11
CA GLN A 69 -5.72 4.67 -13.65
C GLN A 69 -4.82 5.81 -14.12
N ALA A 70 -5.39 6.85 -14.73
CA ALA A 70 -4.65 8.05 -15.13
C ALA A 70 -4.03 8.78 -13.93
N LYS A 71 -4.75 8.85 -12.81
CA LYS A 71 -4.24 9.47 -11.58
C LYS A 71 -3.16 8.61 -10.91
N LYS A 72 -3.30 7.29 -10.93
CA LYS A 72 -2.25 6.36 -10.47
C LYS A 72 -0.97 6.49 -11.29
N LEU A 73 -1.09 6.63 -12.61
CA LEU A 73 0.05 6.89 -13.48
C LEU A 73 0.72 8.24 -13.16
N ARG A 74 -0.06 9.29 -12.94
CA ARG A 74 0.47 10.60 -12.54
C ARG A 74 1.21 10.51 -11.20
N LEU A 75 0.65 9.81 -10.21
CA LEU A 75 1.29 9.56 -8.92
C LEU A 75 2.63 8.84 -9.11
N TYR A 76 2.64 7.73 -9.85
CA TYR A 76 3.85 6.97 -10.12
C TYR A 76 4.94 7.85 -10.76
N ASN A 77 4.61 8.57 -11.83
CA ASN A 77 5.55 9.45 -12.53
C ASN A 77 6.12 10.56 -11.62
N LEU A 78 5.30 11.11 -10.73
CA LEU A 78 5.71 12.12 -9.76
C LEU A 78 6.76 11.54 -8.79
N LEU A 79 6.51 10.36 -8.24
CA LEU A 79 7.41 9.71 -7.29
C LEU A 79 8.67 9.18 -7.95
N GLU A 80 8.54 8.64 -9.17
CA GLU A 80 9.69 8.12 -9.94
C GLU A 80 10.72 9.22 -10.26
N ARG A 81 10.27 10.40 -10.68
CA ARG A 81 11.17 11.54 -10.97
C ARG A 81 12.02 11.93 -9.76
N GLN A 82 11.50 11.79 -8.56
CA GLN A 82 12.17 12.13 -7.32
C GLN A 82 12.76 10.91 -6.58
N GLN A 83 12.62 9.72 -7.16
CA GLN A 83 13.08 8.44 -6.59
C GLN A 83 12.52 8.17 -5.18
N ILE A 84 11.26 8.59 -4.92
CA ILE A 84 10.59 8.42 -3.63
C ILE A 84 9.79 7.12 -3.64
N PRO A 85 10.03 6.19 -2.68
CA PRO A 85 9.29 4.95 -2.58
C PRO A 85 7.84 5.17 -2.18
N LEU A 86 6.97 4.31 -2.72
CA LEU A 86 5.56 4.21 -2.34
C LEU A 86 5.31 2.90 -1.61
N ILE A 87 4.75 2.98 -0.41
CA ILE A 87 4.05 1.86 0.22
C ILE A 87 2.59 1.95 -0.24
N GLU A 88 2.20 1.06 -1.13
CA GLU A 88 0.83 0.93 -1.60
C GLU A 88 0.10 -0.11 -0.75
N ASP A 89 -0.80 0.35 0.12
CA ASP A 89 -1.64 -0.51 0.95
C ASP A 89 -2.93 -0.84 0.19
N ASP A 90 -3.06 -2.07 -0.23
CA ASP A 90 -4.12 -2.51 -1.16
C ASP A 90 -4.96 -3.66 -0.59
N VAL A 91 -5.21 -3.64 0.71
CA VAL A 91 -5.93 -4.72 1.42
C VAL A 91 -7.41 -4.85 1.04
N TYR A 92 -7.97 -3.85 0.36
CA TYR A 92 -9.38 -3.83 -0.04
C TYR A 92 -9.60 -4.00 -1.55
N ALA A 93 -8.55 -4.09 -2.37
CA ALA A 93 -8.65 -4.09 -3.84
C ALA A 93 -9.58 -5.18 -4.40
N GLU A 94 -9.61 -6.34 -3.75
CA GLU A 94 -10.46 -7.48 -4.16
C GLU A 94 -11.94 -7.32 -3.77
N LEU A 95 -12.31 -6.29 -3.00
CA LEU A 95 -13.68 -6.02 -2.56
C LEU A 95 -14.44 -5.08 -3.51
N TYR A 96 -14.21 -5.21 -4.80
CA TYR A 96 -14.89 -4.41 -5.82
C TYR A 96 -16.23 -5.03 -6.23
N TYR A 97 -17.17 -4.17 -6.66
CA TYR A 97 -18.50 -4.57 -7.15
C TYR A 97 -18.64 -4.48 -8.66
N GLY A 98 -17.67 -3.94 -9.37
CA GLY A 98 -17.67 -3.76 -10.81
C GLY A 98 -17.20 -5.01 -11.56
N ALA A 99 -17.26 -4.96 -12.89
CA ALA A 99 -16.76 -6.05 -13.74
C ALA A 99 -15.23 -6.15 -13.78
N ASN A 100 -14.51 -5.08 -13.38
CA ASN A 100 -13.06 -5.00 -13.48
C ASN A 100 -12.44 -4.67 -12.12
N ALA A 101 -11.48 -5.46 -11.71
CA ALA A 101 -10.65 -5.17 -10.55
C ALA A 101 -9.83 -3.89 -10.75
N PRO A 102 -9.64 -3.06 -9.72
CA PRO A 102 -8.76 -1.90 -9.82
C PRO A 102 -7.31 -2.36 -9.97
N HIS A 103 -6.60 -1.84 -10.98
CA HIS A 103 -5.17 -2.11 -11.11
C HIS A 103 -4.38 -1.29 -10.10
N PRO A 104 -3.42 -1.88 -9.35
CA PRO A 104 -2.59 -1.16 -8.40
C PRO A 104 -1.59 -0.25 -9.11
N VAL A 105 -1.05 0.74 -8.39
CA VAL A 105 0.10 1.54 -8.86
C VAL A 105 1.30 0.66 -9.16
N LYS A 106 1.46 -0.44 -8.42
CA LYS A 106 2.49 -1.45 -8.65
C LYS A 106 2.53 -1.97 -10.09
N SER A 107 1.38 -2.09 -10.76
CA SER A 107 1.32 -2.55 -12.15
C SER A 107 2.02 -1.60 -13.14
N LEU A 108 2.26 -0.36 -12.75
CA LEU A 108 2.94 0.68 -13.53
C LEU A 108 4.43 0.76 -13.21
N ASP A 109 4.87 0.12 -12.11
CA ASP A 109 6.20 0.26 -11.53
C ASP A 109 7.26 -0.46 -12.36
N ARG A 110 8.12 0.33 -13.02
CA ARG A 110 9.27 -0.15 -13.81
C ARG A 110 10.60 0.00 -13.09
N SER A 111 10.66 0.86 -12.08
CA SER A 111 11.89 1.18 -11.33
C SER A 111 12.01 0.45 -9.98
N GLY A 112 10.99 -0.36 -9.61
CA GLY A 112 10.96 -1.09 -8.35
C GLY A 112 10.72 -0.22 -7.13
N LEU A 113 10.13 0.97 -7.31
CA LEU A 113 9.87 1.94 -6.22
C LEU A 113 8.63 1.60 -5.39
N VAL A 114 7.68 0.85 -5.94
CA VAL A 114 6.41 0.56 -5.28
C VAL A 114 6.53 -0.74 -4.49
N MET A 115 6.29 -0.66 -3.19
CA MET A 115 6.08 -1.79 -2.28
C MET A 115 4.58 -2.03 -2.16
N HIS A 116 4.04 -2.96 -2.92
CA HIS A 116 2.61 -3.28 -2.91
C HIS A 116 2.31 -4.30 -1.83
N CYS A 117 1.46 -3.91 -0.89
CA CYS A 117 1.11 -4.70 0.30
C CYS A 117 -0.35 -5.09 0.27
N SER A 118 -0.66 -6.36 0.56
CA SER A 118 -2.02 -6.82 0.74
C SER A 118 -2.10 -7.97 1.75
N SER A 119 -3.31 -8.40 2.07
CA SER A 119 -3.53 -9.51 3.00
C SER A 119 -4.83 -10.24 2.71
N PHE A 120 -4.90 -11.48 3.20
CA PHE A 120 -6.12 -12.29 3.15
C PHE A 120 -7.10 -11.98 4.30
N SER A 121 -6.79 -11.01 5.16
CA SER A 121 -7.60 -10.68 6.33
C SER A 121 -8.96 -10.09 5.99
N LYS A 122 -9.09 -9.41 4.85
CA LYS A 122 -10.32 -8.73 4.42
C LYS A 122 -11.09 -9.54 3.39
N THR A 123 -10.41 -10.39 2.65
CA THR A 123 -10.97 -11.13 1.50
C THR A 123 -11.25 -12.60 1.79
N LEU A 124 -10.55 -13.19 2.78
CA LEU A 124 -10.73 -14.60 3.14
C LEU A 124 -11.07 -14.76 4.63
N ALA A 125 -10.09 -14.56 5.52
CA ALA A 125 -10.32 -14.71 6.96
C ALA A 125 -9.29 -13.93 7.79
N PRO A 126 -9.72 -13.06 8.71
CA PRO A 126 -8.81 -12.25 9.54
C PRO A 126 -7.97 -13.10 10.50
N GLY A 127 -8.45 -14.28 10.89
CA GLY A 127 -7.77 -15.16 11.84
C GLY A 127 -6.49 -15.82 11.33
N TYR A 128 -6.30 -15.96 10.04
CA TYR A 128 -5.09 -16.57 9.46
C TYR A 128 -3.84 -15.71 9.61
N ARG A 129 -3.98 -14.41 9.73
CA ARG A 129 -2.86 -13.46 9.89
C ARG A 129 -1.79 -13.61 8.80
N VAL A 130 -2.20 -13.82 7.55
CA VAL A 130 -1.33 -13.94 6.39
C VAL A 130 -1.55 -12.75 5.46
N GLY A 131 -0.45 -12.15 5.04
CA GLY A 131 -0.39 -11.09 4.04
C GLY A 131 0.89 -11.25 3.22
N TRP A 132 1.06 -10.36 2.27
CA TRP A 132 2.21 -10.39 1.38
C TRP A 132 2.62 -8.98 0.95
N VAL A 133 3.85 -8.87 0.48
CA VAL A 133 4.37 -7.64 -0.11
C VAL A 133 5.18 -7.96 -1.37
N ALA A 134 4.86 -7.28 -2.46
CA ALA A 134 5.68 -7.22 -3.66
C ALA A 134 6.65 -6.04 -3.54
N GLY A 135 7.81 -6.28 -2.94
CA GLY A 135 8.72 -5.27 -2.42
C GLY A 135 9.52 -4.49 -3.46
N GLY A 136 9.48 -4.88 -4.75
CA GLY A 136 10.29 -4.25 -5.78
C GLY A 136 11.79 -4.32 -5.45
N ARG A 137 12.51 -3.21 -5.60
CA ARG A 137 13.93 -3.13 -5.28
C ARG A 137 14.26 -3.24 -3.78
N TYR A 138 13.24 -3.18 -2.92
CA TYR A 138 13.37 -3.28 -1.46
C TYR A 138 13.15 -4.71 -0.92
N THR A 139 12.92 -5.69 -1.78
CA THR A 139 12.55 -7.06 -1.39
C THR A 139 13.58 -7.68 -0.44
N GLU A 140 14.86 -7.49 -0.69
CA GLU A 140 15.92 -8.06 0.17
C GLU A 140 15.91 -7.45 1.57
N GLN A 141 15.79 -6.12 1.67
CA GLN A 141 15.71 -5.42 2.94
C GLN A 141 14.46 -5.83 3.73
N ILE A 142 13.31 -5.95 3.04
CA ILE A 142 12.06 -6.41 3.66
C ILE A 142 12.21 -7.84 4.20
N ASN A 143 12.82 -8.74 3.44
CA ASN A 143 13.06 -10.11 3.88
C ASN A 143 13.96 -10.18 5.12
N ARG A 144 15.01 -9.38 5.18
CA ARG A 144 15.87 -9.26 6.37
C ARG A 144 15.09 -8.75 7.59
N LEU A 145 14.31 -7.68 7.43
CA LEU A 145 13.47 -7.13 8.51
C LEU A 145 12.42 -8.14 8.97
N LYS A 146 11.78 -8.84 8.03
CA LYS A 146 10.80 -9.88 8.35
C LYS A 146 11.41 -11.00 9.17
N LEU A 147 12.60 -11.49 8.79
CA LEU A 147 13.31 -12.52 9.54
C LEU A 147 13.60 -12.07 10.98
N MET A 148 14.01 -10.81 11.16
CA MET A 148 14.34 -10.26 12.48
C MET A 148 13.13 -9.99 13.37
N THR A 149 11.95 -9.71 12.77
CA THR A 149 10.74 -9.29 13.51
C THR A 149 9.78 -10.44 13.76
N THR A 150 9.58 -11.31 12.79
CA THR A 150 8.54 -12.35 12.84
C THR A 150 9.03 -13.75 12.49
N ILE A 151 10.28 -13.89 12.00
CA ILE A 151 10.86 -15.14 11.49
C ILE A 151 10.02 -15.68 10.33
N SER A 152 8.86 -16.26 10.63
CA SER A 152 7.91 -16.82 9.66
C SER A 152 6.46 -16.64 10.17
N PRO A 153 5.50 -16.33 9.29
CA PRO A 153 4.10 -16.50 9.65
C PRO A 153 3.73 -17.98 9.77
N SER A 154 2.52 -18.26 10.27
CA SER A 154 2.01 -19.63 10.45
C SER A 154 2.12 -20.46 9.17
N VAL A 155 2.95 -21.47 9.13
CA VAL A 155 3.11 -22.39 7.99
C VAL A 155 1.79 -23.12 7.67
N PRO A 156 1.04 -23.68 8.64
CA PRO A 156 -0.26 -24.27 8.35
C PRO A 156 -1.25 -23.30 7.70
N ALA A 157 -1.30 -22.04 8.15
CA ALA A 157 -2.18 -21.04 7.56
C ALA A 157 -1.77 -20.71 6.10
N GLN A 158 -0.49 -20.59 5.82
CA GLN A 158 0.01 -20.40 4.46
C GLN A 158 -0.32 -21.60 3.55
N ALA A 159 -0.13 -22.82 4.04
CA ALA A 159 -0.46 -24.03 3.28
C ALA A 159 -1.95 -24.13 2.97
N ALA A 160 -2.81 -23.86 3.95
CA ALA A 160 -4.26 -23.85 3.77
C ALA A 160 -4.72 -22.80 2.72
N ILE A 161 -4.17 -21.58 2.78
CA ILE A 161 -4.46 -20.55 1.80
C ILE A 161 -3.95 -20.96 0.40
N ALA A 162 -2.75 -21.48 0.30
CA ALA A 162 -2.17 -21.93 -0.97
C ALA A 162 -3.01 -23.06 -1.60
N ASP A 163 -3.50 -24.00 -0.80
CA ASP A 163 -4.38 -25.07 -1.26
C ASP A 163 -5.73 -24.51 -1.74
N TYR A 164 -6.34 -23.63 -0.96
CA TYR A 164 -7.58 -22.95 -1.30
C TYR A 164 -7.48 -22.20 -2.64
N LEU A 165 -6.40 -21.44 -2.85
CA LEU A 165 -6.14 -20.72 -4.11
C LEU A 165 -5.96 -21.68 -5.29
N LYS A 166 -5.18 -22.76 -5.13
CA LYS A 166 -4.96 -23.77 -6.19
C LYS A 166 -6.24 -24.43 -6.70
N HIS A 167 -7.23 -24.59 -5.83
CA HIS A 167 -8.51 -25.21 -6.17
C HIS A 167 -9.58 -24.20 -6.58
N GLY A 168 -9.22 -22.96 -6.88
CA GLY A 168 -10.12 -21.90 -7.33
C GLY A 168 -11.16 -21.50 -6.28
N GLY A 169 -10.87 -21.73 -4.99
CA GLY A 169 -11.79 -21.37 -3.92
C GLY A 169 -11.97 -19.86 -3.77
N TYR A 170 -10.96 -19.09 -4.17
CA TYR A 170 -10.98 -17.63 -4.10
C TYR A 170 -11.82 -16.96 -5.19
N ASP A 171 -12.02 -17.65 -6.32
CA ASP A 171 -12.73 -17.12 -7.49
C ASP A 171 -14.24 -17.50 -7.51
N ARG A 172 -14.75 -18.09 -6.44
CA ARG A 172 -16.14 -18.51 -6.26
C ARG A 172 -16.90 -17.57 -5.33
#